data_fcaea6ce304ce051d9618b2e4c010a9a
#
_entry.id   fcaea6ce304ce051d9618b2e4c010a9a
#
_cell.length_a   1.000
_cell.length_b   1.000
_cell.length_c   1.000
_cell.angle_alpha   90.00
_cell.angle_beta   90.00
_cell.angle_gamma   90.00
#
_symmetry.space_group_name_H-M   'P 1'
#
loop_
_entity.id
_entity.type
_entity.pdbx_description
1 polymer ?
#
loop_
_entity_poly.entity_id
_entity_poly.type
_entity_poly.pdbx_seq_one_letter_code
_entity_poly.pdbx_strand_id
1 'polypeptide(L)'
;ISLHEQYSQNKQGWFPWIYGQLCVSDGMKVLEIGCGDGTLWKENREKLPDDIEITLSDTSEGMLRDARRNVGIGDHRFWFRHFDCHRIPYEDQSFDLVVAGHVLFYCEDIPQVCREVKRVLKPGGRFVCSTYGGEHMKEVSELVQSFDDRIVLSAEKLYERFGKENGAEILEQYFSDVHWRTYEDELVIPDPEPLISYILSCHGNQSQYILERYKEFQTYVRKKTEKGF
;
A
#
# COMPACT_ATOMS: atom_id res chain seq x y z
N ILE A 1 7.40 -0.77 -5.85
CA ILE A 1 7.84 0.52 -5.23
C ILE A 1 8.87 1.21 -6.12
N SER A 2 9.99 0.58 -6.48
CA SER A 2 11.07 1.23 -7.24
C SER A 2 10.64 1.81 -8.60
N LEU A 3 9.69 1.20 -9.28
CA LEU A 3 9.17 1.72 -10.56
C LEU A 3 8.45 3.06 -10.34
N HIS A 4 7.61 3.17 -9.32
CA HIS A 4 6.91 4.42 -8.97
C HIS A 4 7.91 5.50 -8.50
N GLU A 5 8.89 5.14 -7.68
CA GLU A 5 9.91 6.09 -7.22
C GLU A 5 10.71 6.72 -8.37
N GLN A 6 10.98 5.95 -9.43
CA GLN A 6 11.80 6.41 -10.55
C GLN A 6 10.99 7.15 -11.62
N TYR A 7 9.76 6.72 -11.90
CA TYR A 7 9.02 7.14 -13.10
C TYR A 7 7.71 7.88 -12.82
N SER A 8 7.31 8.03 -11.55
CA SER A 8 6.16 8.82 -11.14
C SER A 8 6.27 10.28 -11.61
N GLN A 9 5.21 10.80 -12.20
CA GLN A 9 5.11 12.21 -12.58
C GLN A 9 4.61 13.07 -11.42
N ASN A 10 3.99 12.48 -10.40
CA ASN A 10 3.59 13.20 -9.20
C ASN A 10 4.78 13.44 -8.28
N LYS A 11 5.32 14.66 -8.31
CA LYS A 11 6.52 15.04 -7.54
C LYS A 11 6.31 15.11 -6.03
N GLN A 12 5.05 15.09 -5.56
CA GLN A 12 4.78 15.01 -4.12
C GLN A 12 5.19 13.66 -3.54
N GLY A 13 5.00 12.59 -4.31
CA GLY A 13 5.24 11.21 -3.87
C GLY A 13 4.13 10.65 -3.00
N TRP A 14 3.93 9.33 -3.08
CA TRP A 14 2.86 8.62 -2.38
C TRP A 14 2.92 8.77 -0.86
N PHE A 15 4.08 8.52 -0.26
CA PHE A 15 4.20 8.53 1.21
C PHE A 15 4.03 9.92 1.83
N PRO A 16 4.57 11.02 1.26
CA PRO A 16 4.25 12.36 1.70
C PRO A 16 2.78 12.74 1.50
N TRP A 17 2.16 12.25 0.42
CA TRP A 17 0.75 12.53 0.16
C TRP A 17 -0.16 11.85 1.18
N ILE A 18 0.02 10.52 1.42
CA ILE A 18 -0.80 9.80 2.41
C ILE A 18 -0.58 10.34 3.82
N TYR A 19 0.66 10.67 4.18
CA TYR A 19 0.96 11.32 5.46
C TYR A 19 0.17 12.62 5.66
N GLY A 20 0.03 13.43 4.62
CA GLY A 20 -0.80 14.64 4.65
C GLY A 20 -2.27 14.36 4.96
N GLN A 21 -2.79 13.16 4.63
CA GLN A 21 -4.16 12.78 4.97
C GLN A 21 -4.31 12.36 6.43
N LEU A 22 -3.22 11.98 7.09
CA LEU A 22 -3.26 11.51 8.48
C LEU A 22 -3.55 12.63 9.47
N CYS A 23 -3.16 13.89 9.17
CA CYS A 23 -3.32 15.06 10.02
C CYS A 23 -2.89 14.77 11.48
N VAL A 24 -1.69 14.23 11.64
CA VAL A 24 -1.13 13.93 12.95
C VAL A 24 -0.79 15.20 13.73
N SER A 25 -0.89 15.15 15.05
CA SER A 25 -0.57 16.26 15.94
C SER A 25 0.06 15.76 17.25
N ASP A 26 0.59 16.70 18.04
CA ASP A 26 1.15 16.38 19.35
C ASP A 26 0.17 15.63 20.25
N GLY A 27 0.69 14.69 21.03
CA GLY A 27 -0.05 13.88 21.99
C GLY A 27 -0.94 12.79 21.39
N MET A 28 -0.99 12.65 20.08
CA MET A 28 -1.76 11.58 19.45
C MET A 28 -1.16 10.20 19.68
N LYS A 29 -2.05 9.22 19.89
CA LYS A 29 -1.74 7.78 19.84
C LYS A 29 -2.20 7.21 18.51
N VAL A 30 -1.26 6.73 17.73
CA VAL A 30 -1.48 6.20 16.38
C VAL A 30 -1.17 4.71 16.36
N LEU A 31 -2.04 3.94 15.72
CA LEU A 31 -1.78 2.53 15.39
C LEU A 31 -1.72 2.38 13.87
N GLU A 32 -0.67 1.79 13.35
CA GLU A 32 -0.66 1.26 11.99
C GLU A 32 -0.75 -0.26 12.03
N ILE A 33 -1.76 -0.82 11.36
CA ILE A 33 -1.91 -2.24 11.12
C ILE A 33 -1.34 -2.60 9.76
N GLY A 34 -0.49 -3.64 9.69
CA GLY A 34 0.21 -4.03 8.47
C GLY A 34 1.21 -2.98 8.00
N CYS A 35 2.09 -2.53 8.88
CA CYS A 35 3.01 -1.42 8.60
C CYS A 35 4.12 -1.75 7.58
N GLY A 36 4.27 -3.02 7.21
CA GLY A 36 5.37 -3.45 6.36
C GLY A 36 6.73 -3.05 6.94
N ASP A 37 7.58 -2.49 6.12
CA ASP A 37 8.92 -2.03 6.51
C ASP A 37 8.95 -0.62 7.13
N GLY A 38 7.79 0.00 7.39
CA GLY A 38 7.67 1.31 8.03
C GLY A 38 8.01 2.50 7.13
N THR A 39 8.07 2.32 5.81
CA THR A 39 8.46 3.38 4.87
C THR A 39 7.61 4.63 4.98
N LEU A 40 6.30 4.53 5.26
CA LEU A 40 5.42 5.68 5.48
C LEU A 40 6.00 6.65 6.52
N TRP A 41 6.46 6.13 7.63
CA TRP A 41 6.97 6.92 8.75
C TRP A 41 8.41 7.34 8.55
N LYS A 42 9.23 6.50 7.94
CA LYS A 42 10.60 6.82 7.54
C LYS A 42 10.65 8.07 6.66
N GLU A 43 9.86 8.10 5.60
CA GLU A 43 9.83 9.19 4.62
C GLU A 43 9.25 10.51 5.19
N ASN A 44 8.52 10.43 6.30
CA ASN A 44 7.92 11.60 6.93
C ASN A 44 8.46 11.89 8.35
N ARG A 45 9.54 11.23 8.74
CA ARG A 45 10.09 11.28 10.11
C ARG A 45 10.37 12.69 10.63
N GLU A 46 10.90 13.55 9.78
CA GLU A 46 11.24 14.95 10.08
C GLU A 46 10.00 15.83 10.35
N LYS A 47 8.82 15.37 9.91
CA LYS A 47 7.54 16.08 10.05
C LYS A 47 6.74 15.62 11.27
N LEU A 48 7.21 14.57 11.95
CA LEU A 48 6.48 14.01 13.08
C LEU A 48 6.62 14.92 14.29
N PRO A 49 5.51 15.17 15.02
CA PRO A 49 5.57 15.80 16.33
C PRO A 49 6.48 15.05 17.30
N ASP A 50 7.06 15.77 18.26
CA ASP A 50 7.95 15.17 19.27
C ASP A 50 7.17 14.32 20.28
N ASP A 51 5.93 14.73 20.63
CA ASP A 51 5.05 14.07 21.59
C ASP A 51 3.95 13.27 20.90
N ILE A 52 4.35 12.33 20.02
CA ILE A 52 3.44 11.38 19.34
C ILE A 52 3.82 9.96 19.69
N GLU A 53 2.83 9.11 19.93
CA GLU A 53 3.03 7.68 20.13
C GLU A 53 2.55 6.90 18.91
N ILE A 54 3.45 6.25 18.19
CA ILE A 54 3.12 5.47 16.97
C ILE A 54 3.41 3.99 17.23
N THR A 55 2.37 3.18 17.22
CA THR A 55 2.50 1.72 17.26
C THR A 55 2.46 1.17 15.84
N LEU A 56 3.54 0.52 15.43
CA LEU A 56 3.66 -0.19 14.16
C LEU A 56 3.41 -1.67 14.39
N SER A 57 2.44 -2.24 13.67
CA SER A 57 2.13 -3.66 13.78
C SER A 57 2.12 -4.36 12.42
N ASP A 58 2.56 -5.60 12.44
CA ASP A 58 2.53 -6.49 11.27
C ASP A 58 2.46 -7.95 11.74
N THR A 59 1.97 -8.84 10.86
CA THR A 59 2.01 -10.30 11.08
C THR A 59 3.36 -10.90 10.71
N SER A 60 4.24 -10.13 10.09
CA SER A 60 5.61 -10.53 9.73
C SER A 60 6.63 -9.92 10.71
N GLU A 61 7.26 -10.75 11.51
CA GLU A 61 8.38 -10.30 12.34
C GLU A 61 9.55 -9.76 11.51
N GLY A 62 9.70 -10.23 10.26
CA GLY A 62 10.69 -9.73 9.32
C GLY A 62 10.44 -8.27 8.99
N MET A 63 9.20 -7.94 8.62
CA MET A 63 8.79 -6.56 8.36
C MET A 63 8.98 -5.66 9.58
N LEU A 64 8.62 -6.12 10.77
CA LEU A 64 8.82 -5.34 12.00
C LEU A 64 10.30 -5.08 12.31
N ARG A 65 11.21 -6.03 12.00
CA ARG A 65 12.66 -5.80 12.12
C ARG A 65 13.13 -4.72 11.14
N ASP A 66 12.63 -4.75 9.90
CA ASP A 66 12.96 -3.77 8.88
C ASP A 66 12.37 -2.40 9.22
N ALA A 67 11.11 -2.35 9.66
CA ALA A 67 10.47 -1.12 10.13
C ALA A 67 11.28 -0.46 11.25
N ARG A 68 11.70 -1.23 12.25
CA ARG A 68 12.52 -0.71 13.35
C ARG A 68 13.84 -0.10 12.90
N ARG A 69 14.48 -0.69 11.88
CA ARG A 69 15.69 -0.11 11.29
C ARG A 69 15.40 1.15 10.50
N ASN A 70 14.33 1.14 9.73
CA ASN A 70 13.98 2.21 8.81
C ASN A 70 13.52 3.49 9.53
N VAL A 71 12.67 3.38 10.55
CA VAL A 71 12.23 4.56 11.31
C VAL A 71 13.29 5.09 12.29
N GLY A 72 14.34 4.29 12.57
CA GLY A 72 15.47 4.67 13.44
C GLY A 72 15.43 3.97 14.79
N ILE A 73 16.50 3.23 15.06
CA ILE A 73 16.68 2.51 16.34
C ILE A 73 16.76 3.53 17.48
N GLY A 74 15.89 3.37 18.48
CA GLY A 74 15.85 4.22 19.66
C GLY A 74 15.02 5.49 19.53
N ASP A 75 14.31 5.70 18.42
CA ASP A 75 13.33 6.78 18.33
C ASP A 75 12.14 6.46 19.27
N HIS A 76 11.99 7.26 20.31
CA HIS A 76 11.05 7.06 21.41
C HIS A 76 9.57 7.18 21.00
N ARG A 77 9.30 7.70 19.81
CA ARG A 77 7.95 7.86 19.28
C ARG A 77 7.36 6.53 18.78
N PHE A 78 8.21 5.49 18.54
CA PHE A 78 7.80 4.25 17.88
C PHE A 78 7.79 3.04 18.78
N TRP A 79 6.70 2.28 18.73
CA TRP A 79 6.48 1.00 19.35
C TRP A 79 6.22 -0.06 18.27
N PHE A 80 6.67 -1.29 18.48
CA PHE A 80 6.53 -2.38 17.51
C PHE A 80 5.80 -3.54 18.16
N ARG A 81 4.76 -4.04 17.49
CA ARG A 81 3.91 -5.12 17.99
C ARG A 81 3.62 -6.14 16.89
N HIS A 82 3.85 -7.41 17.19
CA HIS A 82 3.51 -8.52 16.33
C HIS A 82 2.11 -9.01 16.68
N PHE A 83 1.14 -8.84 15.79
CA PHE A 83 -0.22 -9.37 15.94
C PHE A 83 -0.98 -9.33 14.61
N ASP A 84 -2.09 -10.09 14.56
CA ASP A 84 -3.05 -10.08 13.48
C ASP A 84 -4.12 -9.00 13.74
N CYS A 85 -4.40 -8.17 12.73
CA CYS A 85 -5.39 -7.09 12.82
C CYS A 85 -6.84 -7.57 13.02
N HIS A 86 -7.13 -8.85 12.81
CA HIS A 86 -8.43 -9.44 13.17
C HIS A 86 -8.65 -9.51 14.68
N ARG A 87 -7.59 -9.35 15.48
CA ARG A 87 -7.64 -9.28 16.93
C ARG A 87 -6.57 -8.34 17.47
N ILE A 88 -6.93 -7.07 17.64
CA ILE A 88 -6.01 -6.02 18.09
C ILE A 88 -5.85 -6.10 19.61
N PRO A 89 -4.63 -6.38 20.16
CA PRO A 89 -4.41 -6.62 21.59
C PRO A 89 -4.29 -5.32 22.40
N TYR A 90 -5.26 -4.44 22.22
CA TYR A 90 -5.40 -3.17 22.92
C TYR A 90 -6.81 -3.02 23.46
N GLU A 91 -6.95 -2.23 24.50
CA GLU A 91 -8.25 -1.89 25.10
C GLU A 91 -9.08 -1.01 24.16
N ASP A 92 -10.38 -0.94 24.43
CA ASP A 92 -11.27 -0.04 23.71
C ASP A 92 -10.80 1.41 23.85
N GLN A 93 -11.01 2.19 22.79
CA GLN A 93 -10.72 3.63 22.80
C GLN A 93 -9.26 4.00 23.14
N SER A 94 -8.30 3.21 22.64
CA SER A 94 -6.86 3.39 22.89
C SER A 94 -6.20 4.40 21.95
N PHE A 95 -6.71 4.58 20.72
CA PHE A 95 -6.04 5.31 19.66
C PHE A 95 -6.86 6.47 19.10
N ASP A 96 -6.17 7.55 18.76
CA ASP A 96 -6.75 8.71 18.09
C ASP A 96 -6.83 8.49 16.56
N LEU A 97 -5.91 7.68 16.03
CA LEU A 97 -5.81 7.36 14.61
C LEU A 97 -5.40 5.90 14.44
N VAL A 98 -6.10 5.20 13.53
CA VAL A 98 -5.65 3.90 13.01
C VAL A 98 -5.36 4.04 11.51
N VAL A 99 -4.25 3.47 11.06
CA VAL A 99 -3.79 3.50 9.66
C VAL A 99 -3.70 2.08 9.13
N ALA A 100 -4.12 1.87 7.86
CA ALA A 100 -4.00 0.60 7.15
C ALA A 100 -3.58 0.86 5.68
N GLY A 101 -2.28 0.99 5.44
CA GLY A 101 -1.75 1.26 4.10
C GLY A 101 -1.69 0.01 3.23
N HIS A 102 -2.58 -0.16 2.25
CA HIS A 102 -2.61 -1.32 1.34
C HIS A 102 -2.71 -2.68 2.06
N VAL A 103 -3.56 -2.79 3.07
CA VAL A 103 -3.67 -3.98 3.94
C VAL A 103 -5.00 -4.70 3.79
N LEU A 104 -6.13 -3.97 3.76
CA LEU A 104 -7.45 -4.56 3.92
C LEU A 104 -7.78 -5.64 2.88
N PHE A 105 -7.32 -5.51 1.67
CA PHE A 105 -7.55 -6.52 0.62
C PHE A 105 -6.80 -7.85 0.85
N TYR A 106 -5.85 -7.89 1.79
CA TYR A 106 -5.21 -9.14 2.22
C TYR A 106 -5.95 -9.81 3.39
N CYS A 107 -6.86 -9.09 4.06
CA CYS A 107 -7.60 -9.62 5.19
C CYS A 107 -8.69 -10.60 4.75
N GLU A 108 -8.80 -11.74 5.43
CA GLU A 108 -9.83 -12.75 5.14
C GLU A 108 -11.22 -12.30 5.62
N ASP A 109 -11.29 -11.61 6.77
CA ASP A 109 -12.52 -11.09 7.37
C ASP A 109 -12.40 -9.57 7.59
N ILE A 110 -12.60 -8.79 6.51
CA ILE A 110 -12.59 -7.31 6.56
C ILE A 110 -13.61 -6.77 7.57
N PRO A 111 -14.86 -7.29 7.64
CA PRO A 111 -15.81 -6.97 8.70
C PRO A 111 -15.24 -7.08 10.11
N GLN A 112 -14.49 -8.12 10.42
CA GLN A 112 -13.88 -8.30 11.74
C GLN A 112 -12.80 -7.24 11.99
N VAL A 113 -11.94 -6.96 11.01
CA VAL A 113 -10.93 -5.90 11.11
C VAL A 113 -11.60 -4.54 11.36
N CYS A 114 -12.65 -4.20 10.62
CA CYS A 114 -13.40 -2.94 10.82
C CYS A 114 -14.00 -2.84 12.24
N ARG A 115 -14.53 -3.94 12.80
CA ARG A 115 -15.02 -3.96 14.18
C ARG A 115 -13.91 -3.71 15.19
N GLU A 116 -12.76 -4.35 15.04
CA GLU A 116 -11.60 -4.15 15.91
C GLU A 116 -11.04 -2.73 15.81
N VAL A 117 -10.89 -2.21 14.59
CA VAL A 117 -10.47 -0.81 14.38
C VAL A 117 -11.44 0.15 15.08
N LYS A 118 -12.75 -0.03 14.89
CA LYS A 118 -13.76 0.80 15.52
C LYS A 118 -13.72 0.71 17.06
N ARG A 119 -13.47 -0.49 17.60
CA ARG A 119 -13.37 -0.74 19.04
C ARG A 119 -12.20 0.01 19.65
N VAL A 120 -11.03 -0.05 19.04
CA VAL A 120 -9.81 0.57 19.58
C VAL A 120 -9.71 2.07 19.31
N LEU A 121 -10.51 2.62 18.40
CA LEU A 121 -10.57 4.05 18.18
C LEU A 121 -11.32 4.77 19.29
N LYS A 122 -10.76 5.88 19.75
CA LYS A 122 -11.44 6.82 20.68
C LYS A 122 -12.66 7.44 19.99
N PRO A 123 -13.64 7.97 20.78
CA PRO A 123 -14.68 8.81 20.22
C PRO A 123 -14.07 10.00 19.45
N GLY A 124 -14.48 10.19 18.18
CA GLY A 124 -13.89 11.17 17.28
C GLY A 124 -12.55 10.79 16.65
N GLY A 125 -12.02 9.61 17.01
CA GLY A 125 -10.83 9.05 16.34
C GLY A 125 -11.11 8.68 14.89
N ARG A 126 -10.04 8.58 14.08
CA ARG A 126 -10.15 8.37 12.64
C ARG A 126 -9.48 7.09 12.19
N PHE A 127 -10.08 6.46 11.17
CA PHE A 127 -9.47 5.36 10.42
C PHE A 127 -9.07 5.87 9.03
N VAL A 128 -7.81 5.72 8.66
CA VAL A 128 -7.28 6.04 7.33
C VAL A 128 -6.71 4.78 6.71
N CYS A 129 -7.27 4.38 5.58
CA CYS A 129 -6.76 3.23 4.84
C CYS A 129 -6.56 3.57 3.38
N SER A 130 -5.72 2.81 2.70
CA SER A 130 -5.50 2.94 1.27
C SER A 130 -5.69 1.62 0.54
N THR A 131 -6.08 1.74 -0.72
CA THR A 131 -6.24 0.63 -1.66
C THR A 131 -6.02 1.10 -3.09
N TYR A 132 -6.17 0.20 -4.04
CA TYR A 132 -6.14 0.49 -5.48
C TYR A 132 -7.41 -0.05 -6.15
N GLY A 133 -7.64 0.32 -7.41
CA GLY A 133 -8.78 -0.15 -8.21
C GLY A 133 -8.34 -1.02 -9.38
N GLY A 134 -9.32 -1.51 -10.14
CA GLY A 134 -9.10 -2.38 -11.31
C GLY A 134 -8.31 -1.74 -12.45
N GLU A 135 -8.28 -0.42 -12.51
CA GLU A 135 -7.51 0.32 -13.53
C GLU A 135 -6.03 0.53 -13.16
N HIS A 136 -5.61 0.12 -11.96
CA HIS A 136 -4.22 0.28 -11.53
C HIS A 136 -3.28 -0.56 -12.39
N MET A 137 -2.29 0.09 -13.04
CA MET A 137 -1.31 -0.55 -13.93
C MET A 137 -1.96 -1.34 -15.08
N LYS A 138 -3.14 -0.91 -15.54
CA LYS A 138 -3.89 -1.57 -16.61
C LYS A 138 -3.10 -1.65 -17.90
N GLU A 139 -2.39 -0.58 -18.26
CA GLU A 139 -1.59 -0.51 -19.48
C GLU A 139 -0.49 -1.59 -19.49
N VAL A 140 0.08 -1.92 -18.34
CA VAL A 140 1.07 -3.01 -18.24
C VAL A 140 0.42 -4.37 -18.46
N SER A 141 -0.79 -4.57 -17.95
CA SER A 141 -1.56 -5.79 -18.23
C SER A 141 -1.92 -5.91 -19.71
N GLU A 142 -2.36 -4.82 -20.33
CA GLU A 142 -2.66 -4.76 -21.77
C GLU A 142 -1.40 -5.00 -22.64
N LEU A 143 -0.27 -4.46 -22.20
CA LEU A 143 1.03 -4.66 -22.88
C LEU A 143 1.38 -6.14 -22.95
N VAL A 144 1.36 -6.85 -21.82
CA VAL A 144 1.73 -8.27 -21.78
C VAL A 144 0.71 -9.16 -22.48
N GLN A 145 -0.58 -8.86 -22.39
CA GLN A 145 -1.63 -9.59 -23.09
C GLN A 145 -1.59 -9.39 -24.61
N SER A 146 -1.11 -8.23 -25.06
CA SER A 146 -0.87 -7.98 -26.48
C SER A 146 0.36 -8.73 -27.04
N PHE A 147 1.27 -9.15 -26.18
CA PHE A 147 2.39 -10.04 -26.51
C PHE A 147 1.97 -11.51 -26.53
N ASP A 148 1.24 -11.93 -25.51
CA ASP A 148 0.67 -13.27 -25.38
C ASP A 148 -0.58 -13.20 -24.47
N ASP A 149 -1.75 -13.48 -25.03
CA ASP A 149 -3.06 -13.33 -24.36
C ASP A 149 -3.28 -14.27 -23.18
N ARG A 150 -2.44 -15.27 -23.00
CA ARG A 150 -2.44 -16.20 -21.87
C ARG A 150 -1.77 -15.61 -20.63
N ILE A 151 -1.06 -14.48 -20.76
CA ILE A 151 -0.32 -13.89 -19.63
C ILE A 151 -1.28 -13.19 -18.69
N VAL A 152 -1.18 -13.55 -17.41
CA VAL A 152 -1.88 -12.91 -16.29
C VAL A 152 -0.84 -12.48 -15.26
N LEU A 153 -0.73 -11.18 -14.97
CA LEU A 153 0.26 -10.62 -14.04
C LEU A 153 -0.08 -10.84 -12.56
N SER A 154 -1.38 -10.97 -12.25
CA SER A 154 -1.85 -11.29 -10.90
C SER A 154 -2.94 -12.36 -10.99
N ALA A 155 -2.73 -13.47 -10.30
CA ALA A 155 -3.72 -14.54 -10.20
C ALA A 155 -4.93 -14.13 -9.36
N GLU A 156 -4.74 -13.23 -8.39
CA GLU A 156 -5.77 -12.73 -7.51
C GLU A 156 -6.05 -11.25 -7.78
N LYS A 157 -7.33 -10.94 -7.98
CA LYS A 157 -7.80 -9.56 -8.10
C LYS A 157 -8.16 -9.02 -6.72
N LEU A 158 -7.14 -8.70 -5.94
CA LEU A 158 -7.30 -8.27 -4.55
C LEU A 158 -8.20 -7.04 -4.39
N TYR A 159 -8.23 -6.14 -5.39
CA TYR A 159 -9.13 -4.99 -5.41
C TYR A 159 -10.62 -5.38 -5.43
N GLU A 160 -10.98 -6.59 -5.87
CA GLU A 160 -12.36 -7.08 -5.78
C GLU A 160 -12.78 -7.37 -4.33
N ARG A 161 -11.81 -7.67 -3.44
CA ARG A 161 -12.09 -7.83 -2.00
C ARG A 161 -12.23 -6.48 -1.30
N PHE A 162 -11.30 -5.57 -1.56
CA PHE A 162 -11.32 -4.21 -1.04
C PHE A 162 -10.57 -3.29 -1.99
N GLY A 163 -11.29 -2.58 -2.83
CA GLY A 163 -10.76 -1.73 -3.89
C GLY A 163 -11.43 -0.37 -3.95
N LYS A 164 -11.03 0.42 -4.94
CA LYS A 164 -11.64 1.72 -5.23
C LYS A 164 -13.14 1.59 -5.48
N GLU A 165 -13.58 0.48 -6.07
CA GLU A 165 -14.94 0.25 -6.54
C GLU A 165 -15.91 -0.10 -5.42
N ASN A 166 -15.44 -0.71 -4.32
CA ASN A 166 -16.30 -1.25 -3.25
C ASN A 166 -15.88 -0.81 -1.83
N GLY A 167 -14.68 -0.26 -1.68
CA GLY A 167 -14.13 0.04 -0.36
C GLY A 167 -14.95 1.03 0.46
N ALA A 168 -15.52 2.07 -0.17
CA ALA A 168 -16.37 3.03 0.51
C ALA A 168 -17.63 2.34 1.07
N GLU A 169 -18.35 1.56 0.26
CA GLU A 169 -19.56 0.85 0.68
C GLU A 169 -19.29 -0.13 1.84
N ILE A 170 -18.15 -0.81 1.80
CA ILE A 170 -17.73 -1.71 2.89
C ILE A 170 -17.51 -0.91 4.19
N LEU A 171 -16.79 0.22 4.13
CA LEU A 171 -16.47 1.02 5.31
C LEU A 171 -17.70 1.73 5.89
N GLU A 172 -18.65 2.18 5.07
CA GLU A 172 -19.89 2.84 5.50
C GLU A 172 -20.77 1.97 6.41
N GLN A 173 -20.57 0.65 6.38
CA GLN A 173 -21.25 -0.26 7.31
C GLN A 173 -20.74 -0.14 8.76
N TYR A 174 -19.55 0.41 8.95
CA TYR A 174 -18.89 0.50 10.27
C TYR A 174 -18.62 1.94 10.72
N PHE A 175 -18.40 2.85 9.78
CA PHE A 175 -18.01 4.24 10.01
C PHE A 175 -19.04 5.19 9.38
N SER A 176 -19.44 6.23 10.11
CA SER A 176 -20.52 7.12 9.73
C SER A 176 -20.13 8.23 8.75
N ASP A 177 -18.83 8.46 8.58
CA ASP A 177 -18.30 9.58 7.80
C ASP A 177 -17.09 9.10 6.98
N VAL A 178 -17.40 8.57 5.79
CA VAL A 178 -16.38 7.99 4.89
C VAL A 178 -16.09 8.96 3.76
N HIS A 179 -14.84 9.40 3.67
CA HIS A 179 -14.36 10.26 2.61
C HIS A 179 -13.33 9.55 1.74
N TRP A 180 -13.53 9.63 0.44
CA TRP A 180 -12.61 9.11 -0.55
C TRP A 180 -11.69 10.19 -1.10
N ARG A 181 -10.42 9.89 -1.27
CA ARG A 181 -9.44 10.73 -1.96
C ARG A 181 -8.61 9.89 -2.92
N THR A 182 -8.36 10.43 -4.10
CA THR A 182 -7.52 9.77 -5.12
C THR A 182 -6.14 10.40 -5.14
N TYR A 183 -5.10 9.59 -5.15
CA TYR A 183 -3.75 10.00 -5.49
C TYR A 183 -3.61 9.90 -7.00
N GLU A 184 -3.60 11.04 -7.66
CA GLU A 184 -3.45 11.11 -9.11
C GLU A 184 -1.97 11.00 -9.46
N ASP A 185 -1.61 9.96 -10.21
CA ASP A 185 -0.26 9.72 -10.68
C ASP A 185 -0.27 8.97 -12.01
N GLU A 186 0.77 9.17 -12.78
CA GLU A 186 1.08 8.40 -13.97
C GLU A 186 2.57 8.05 -13.99
N LEU A 187 2.93 6.96 -14.62
CA LEU A 187 4.32 6.58 -14.82
C LEU A 187 4.70 6.82 -16.26
N VAL A 188 5.82 7.52 -16.48
CA VAL A 188 6.41 7.67 -17.81
C VAL A 188 7.71 6.88 -17.83
N ILE A 189 7.70 5.74 -18.53
CA ILE A 189 8.78 4.77 -18.49
C ILE A 189 9.49 4.74 -19.86
N PRO A 190 10.58 5.48 -20.04
CA PRO A 190 11.32 5.53 -21.31
C PRO A 190 12.24 4.33 -21.54
N ASP A 191 12.62 3.62 -20.44
CA ASP A 191 13.54 2.49 -20.50
C ASP A 191 12.78 1.17 -20.35
N PRO A 192 12.92 0.21 -21.29
CA PRO A 192 12.23 -1.07 -21.22
C PRO A 192 12.67 -1.95 -20.06
N GLU A 193 13.92 -1.86 -19.60
CA GLU A 193 14.47 -2.81 -18.61
C GLU A 193 13.79 -2.74 -17.25
N PRO A 194 13.53 -1.56 -16.64
CA PRO A 194 12.78 -1.46 -15.39
C PRO A 194 11.35 -2.00 -15.52
N LEU A 195 10.69 -1.74 -16.65
CA LEU A 195 9.34 -2.25 -16.91
C LEU A 195 9.34 -3.78 -17.05
N ILE A 196 10.29 -4.36 -17.75
CA ILE A 196 10.45 -5.81 -17.88
C ILE A 196 10.72 -6.44 -16.50
N SER A 197 11.62 -5.84 -15.73
CA SER A 197 11.92 -6.30 -14.37
C SER A 197 10.70 -6.30 -13.48
N TYR A 198 9.89 -5.24 -13.54
CA TYR A 198 8.61 -5.16 -12.83
C TYR A 198 7.66 -6.28 -13.28
N ILE A 199 7.44 -6.45 -14.59
CA ILE A 199 6.57 -7.51 -15.14
C ILE A 199 7.00 -8.88 -14.64
N LEU A 200 8.31 -9.20 -14.69
CA LEU A 200 8.82 -10.48 -14.21
C LEU A 200 8.70 -10.68 -12.70
N SER A 201 8.63 -9.61 -11.93
CA SER A 201 8.44 -9.66 -10.46
C SER A 201 6.99 -9.87 -10.03
N CYS A 202 6.03 -9.78 -10.95
CA CYS A 202 4.61 -10.02 -10.66
C CYS A 202 4.34 -11.48 -10.27
N HIS A 203 3.23 -11.71 -9.55
CA HIS A 203 2.89 -13.03 -8.98
C HIS A 203 1.88 -13.82 -9.84
N GLY A 204 1.95 -13.63 -11.16
CA GLY A 204 1.13 -14.33 -12.14
C GLY A 204 1.85 -15.50 -12.82
N ASN A 205 1.49 -15.74 -14.07
CA ASN A 205 2.05 -16.81 -14.90
C ASN A 205 3.05 -16.29 -15.97
N GLN A 206 3.39 -15.01 -15.94
CA GLN A 206 4.17 -14.31 -16.97
C GLN A 206 5.53 -14.98 -17.25
N SER A 207 6.20 -15.49 -16.21
CA SER A 207 7.50 -16.13 -16.36
C SER A 207 7.46 -17.35 -17.28
N GLN A 208 6.34 -18.10 -17.30
CA GLN A 208 6.18 -19.30 -18.15
C GLN A 208 6.18 -18.95 -19.64
N TYR A 209 5.68 -17.79 -20.01
CA TYR A 209 5.50 -17.38 -21.41
C TYR A 209 6.61 -16.41 -21.89
N ILE A 210 7.24 -15.70 -20.98
CA ILE A 210 8.22 -14.67 -21.30
C ILE A 210 9.65 -15.23 -21.32
N LEU A 211 10.05 -16.09 -20.35
CA LEU A 211 11.46 -16.46 -20.19
C LEU A 211 12.03 -17.20 -21.39
N GLU A 212 11.27 -18.10 -22.02
CA GLU A 212 11.71 -18.81 -23.24
C GLU A 212 11.80 -17.88 -24.45
N ARG A 213 11.02 -16.79 -24.45
CA ARG A 213 10.94 -15.78 -25.51
C ARG A 213 11.52 -14.43 -25.09
N TYR A 214 12.43 -14.43 -24.12
CA TYR A 214 12.88 -13.20 -23.45
C TYR A 214 13.40 -12.12 -24.43
N LYS A 215 14.23 -12.49 -25.42
CA LYS A 215 14.76 -11.56 -26.42
C LYS A 215 13.65 -10.95 -27.33
N GLU A 216 12.64 -11.75 -27.63
CA GLU A 216 11.49 -11.31 -28.41
C GLU A 216 10.66 -10.33 -27.58
N PHE A 217 10.37 -10.67 -26.32
CA PHE A 217 9.66 -9.81 -25.40
C PHE A 217 10.40 -8.49 -25.13
N GLN A 218 11.70 -8.53 -24.90
CA GLN A 218 12.53 -7.34 -24.74
C GLN A 218 12.44 -6.41 -25.98
N THR A 219 12.53 -6.98 -27.18
CA THR A 219 12.39 -6.20 -28.43
C THR A 219 11.00 -5.61 -28.57
N TYR A 220 9.97 -6.38 -28.17
CA TYR A 220 8.58 -5.93 -28.19
C TYR A 220 8.35 -4.76 -27.25
N VAL A 221 8.77 -4.87 -25.97
CA VAL A 221 8.62 -3.80 -24.98
C VAL A 221 9.37 -2.55 -25.41
N ARG A 222 10.61 -2.69 -25.91
CA ARG A 222 11.41 -1.56 -26.41
C ARG A 222 10.67 -0.75 -27.48
N LYS A 223 10.04 -1.42 -28.45
CA LYS A 223 9.25 -0.74 -29.50
C LYS A 223 8.04 0.02 -28.95
N LYS A 224 7.51 -0.43 -27.79
CA LYS A 224 6.38 0.24 -27.14
C LYS A 224 6.85 1.45 -26.33
N THR A 225 7.95 1.32 -25.60
CA THR A 225 8.51 2.42 -24.80
C THR A 225 9.09 3.55 -25.64
N GLU A 226 9.66 3.26 -26.84
CA GLU A 226 10.10 4.28 -27.80
C GLU A 226 8.97 5.21 -28.28
N LYS A 227 7.72 4.77 -28.21
CA LYS A 227 6.53 5.55 -28.58
C LYS A 227 5.87 6.28 -27.42
N GLY A 228 6.48 6.19 -26.22
CA GLY A 228 5.92 6.66 -24.94
C GLY A 228 5.00 5.59 -24.32
N PHE A 229 5.45 5.04 -23.21
CA PHE A 229 4.69 4.11 -22.38
C PHE A 229 4.65 4.62 -20.95
#